data_6afaf8d04bb86d2541d0fc220eb702cc
#
_entry.id   6afaf8d04bb86d2541d0fc220eb702cc
#
_cell.length_a   1.000
_cell.length_b   1.000
_cell.length_c   1.000
_cell.angle_alpha   90.00
_cell.angle_beta   90.00
_cell.angle_gamma   90.00
#
_symmetry.space_group_name_H-M   'P 1'
#
loop_
_entity.id
_entity.type
_entity.pdbx_description
1 polymer ?
#
loop_
_entity_poly.entity_id
_entity_poly.type
_entity_poly.pdbx_seq_one_letter_code
_entity_poly.pdbx_strand_id
1 'polypeptide(L)'
;MDTYTAVKNRLLELLGEKNMSIHKLAIESAVAPSSIKNILYGKSQNPGIVTLKMLCDGFGITLVEFFDTEEFKNLEKEIKYFN
;
A
#
# COMPACT_ATOMS: atom_id res chain seq x y z
N MET A 1 -8.00 -13.30 0.49
CA MET A 1 -7.68 -11.91 0.11
C MET A 1 -6.47 -11.91 -0.82
N ASP A 2 -6.54 -11.19 -1.91
CA ASP A 2 -5.40 -11.08 -2.81
C ASP A 2 -4.40 -10.02 -2.31
N THR A 3 -3.21 -10.03 -2.92
CA THR A 3 -2.10 -9.17 -2.47
C THR A 3 -2.43 -7.69 -2.62
N TYR A 4 -3.03 -7.30 -3.75
CA TYR A 4 -3.40 -5.89 -3.95
C TYR A 4 -4.36 -5.39 -2.87
N THR A 5 -5.39 -6.18 -2.57
CA THR A 5 -6.39 -5.81 -1.55
C THR A 5 -5.72 -5.62 -0.19
N ALA A 6 -4.77 -6.49 0.16
CA ALA A 6 -4.03 -6.36 1.42
C ALA A 6 -3.19 -5.06 1.44
N VAL A 7 -2.54 -4.72 0.32
CA VAL A 7 -1.76 -3.46 0.22
C VAL A 7 -2.68 -2.26 0.38
N LYS A 8 -3.81 -2.24 -0.34
CA LYS A 8 -4.78 -1.15 -0.25
C LYS A 8 -5.30 -0.99 1.19
N ASN A 9 -5.69 -2.09 1.82
CA ASN A 9 -6.21 -2.05 3.19
C ASN A 9 -5.14 -1.57 4.18
N ARG A 10 -3.88 -1.98 3.98
CA ARG A 10 -2.77 -1.54 4.83
C ARG A 10 -2.55 -0.04 4.71
N LEU A 11 -2.61 0.50 3.49
CA LEU A 11 -2.48 1.94 3.26
C LEU A 11 -3.60 2.71 3.97
N LEU A 12 -4.84 2.24 3.84
CA LEU A 12 -5.99 2.86 4.51
C LEU A 12 -5.85 2.81 6.03
N GLU A 13 -5.41 1.68 6.57
CA GLU A 13 -5.16 1.51 8.00
C GLU A 13 -4.11 2.52 8.50
N LEU A 14 -2.99 2.64 7.79
CA LEU A 14 -1.92 3.56 8.16
C LEU A 14 -2.35 5.03 8.07
N LEU A 15 -3.12 5.39 7.05
CA LEU A 15 -3.68 6.74 6.95
C LEU A 15 -4.54 7.05 8.19
N GLY A 16 -5.37 6.09 8.60
CA GLY A 16 -6.20 6.25 9.80
C GLY A 16 -5.36 6.32 11.08
N GLU A 17 -4.43 5.39 11.27
CA GLU A 17 -3.59 5.35 12.46
C GLU A 17 -2.74 6.61 12.63
N LYS A 18 -2.19 7.11 11.53
CA LYS A 18 -1.33 8.31 11.53
C LYS A 18 -2.13 9.60 11.44
N ASN A 19 -3.44 9.49 11.32
CA ASN A 19 -4.33 10.64 11.12
C ASN A 19 -3.87 11.52 9.96
N MET A 20 -3.53 10.89 8.85
CA MET A 20 -3.04 11.55 7.64
C MET A 20 -4.09 11.56 6.54
N SER A 21 -4.18 12.68 5.81
CA SER A 21 -4.89 12.75 4.55
C SER A 21 -4.02 12.22 3.41
N ILE A 22 -4.64 11.91 2.28
CA ILE A 22 -3.89 11.57 1.06
C ILE A 22 -2.94 12.70 0.69
N HIS A 23 -3.40 13.95 0.81
CA HIS A 23 -2.56 15.12 0.48
C HIS A 23 -1.32 15.19 1.37
N LYS A 24 -1.50 14.97 2.66
CA LYS A 24 -0.36 14.98 3.61
C LYS A 24 0.62 13.87 3.29
N LEU A 25 0.12 12.67 3.02
CA LEU A 25 0.98 11.55 2.63
C LEU A 25 1.75 11.86 1.34
N ALA A 26 1.10 12.48 0.37
CA ALA A 26 1.76 12.86 -0.88
C ALA A 26 2.94 13.80 -0.62
N ILE A 27 2.77 14.78 0.25
CA ILE A 27 3.84 15.72 0.61
C ILE A 27 4.98 14.96 1.31
N GLU A 28 4.66 14.15 2.31
CA GLU A 28 5.67 13.46 3.12
C GLU A 28 6.41 12.35 2.36
N SER A 29 5.76 11.75 1.38
CA SER A 29 6.32 10.63 0.62
C SER A 29 6.94 11.04 -0.73
N ALA A 30 6.69 12.27 -1.18
CA ALA A 30 7.03 12.74 -2.52
C ALA A 30 6.39 11.89 -3.62
N VAL A 31 5.25 11.26 -3.33
CA VAL A 31 4.45 10.53 -4.31
C VAL A 31 3.24 11.40 -4.67
N ALA A 32 2.96 11.54 -5.97
CA ALA A 32 1.86 12.38 -6.42
C ALA A 32 0.52 11.92 -5.84
N PRO A 33 -0.37 12.83 -5.43
CA PRO A 33 -1.69 12.46 -4.90
C PRO A 33 -2.48 11.56 -5.85
N SER A 34 -2.39 11.81 -7.15
CA SER A 34 -3.06 10.98 -8.16
C SER A 34 -2.56 9.54 -8.15
N SER A 35 -1.25 9.34 -7.93
CA SER A 35 -0.68 7.99 -7.85
C SER A 35 -1.19 7.24 -6.63
N ILE A 36 -1.28 7.91 -5.48
CA ILE A 36 -1.83 7.32 -4.26
C ILE A 36 -3.30 6.95 -4.47
N LYS A 37 -4.09 7.86 -5.04
CA LYS A 37 -5.50 7.61 -5.35
C LYS A 37 -5.68 6.44 -6.31
N ASN A 38 -4.82 6.33 -7.32
CA ASN A 38 -4.87 5.22 -8.28
C ASN A 38 -4.68 3.86 -7.58
N ILE A 39 -3.82 3.81 -6.57
CA ILE A 39 -3.65 2.59 -5.77
C ILE A 39 -4.91 2.34 -4.94
N LEU A 40 -5.39 3.33 -4.21
CA LEU A 40 -6.52 3.18 -3.30
C LEU A 40 -7.83 2.85 -4.01
N TYR A 41 -8.03 3.37 -5.22
CA TYR A 41 -9.28 3.20 -5.95
C TYR A 41 -9.25 2.11 -7.03
N GLY A 42 -8.16 1.34 -7.07
CA GLY A 42 -8.09 0.15 -7.89
C GLY A 42 -7.63 0.35 -9.33
N LYS A 43 -7.25 1.56 -9.72
CA LYS A 43 -6.72 1.81 -11.07
C LYS A 43 -5.30 1.28 -11.22
N SER A 44 -4.50 1.34 -10.16
CA SER A 44 -3.14 0.79 -10.13
C SER A 44 -3.12 -0.36 -9.13
N GLN A 45 -3.13 -1.60 -9.63
CA GLN A 45 -3.22 -2.79 -8.78
C GLN A 45 -1.89 -3.50 -8.57
N ASN A 46 -0.82 -2.95 -9.13
CA ASN A 46 0.52 -3.49 -8.95
C ASN A 46 1.51 -2.35 -8.74
N PRO A 47 1.42 -1.65 -7.60
CA PRO A 47 2.34 -0.55 -7.32
C PRO A 47 3.76 -1.08 -7.19
N GLY A 48 4.73 -0.31 -7.71
CA GLY A 48 6.13 -0.69 -7.64
C GLY A 48 6.64 -0.70 -6.21
N ILE A 49 7.63 -1.54 -5.94
CA ILE A 49 8.18 -1.67 -4.59
C ILE A 49 8.85 -0.38 -4.11
N VAL A 50 9.47 0.38 -5.02
CA VAL A 50 10.08 1.65 -4.66
C VAL A 50 9.01 2.69 -4.29
N THR A 51 7.88 2.70 -5.00
CA THR A 51 6.74 3.55 -4.65
C THR A 51 6.23 3.21 -3.25
N LEU A 52 6.09 1.91 -2.93
CA LEU A 52 5.70 1.49 -1.59
C LEU A 52 6.71 1.93 -0.54
N LYS A 53 8.01 1.84 -0.84
CA LYS A 53 9.06 2.32 0.07
C LYS A 53 8.92 3.83 0.32
N MET A 54 8.66 4.61 -0.72
CA MET A 54 8.44 6.06 -0.58
C MET A 54 7.24 6.35 0.33
N LEU A 55 6.15 5.62 0.15
CA LEU A 55 4.97 5.76 1.02
C LEU A 55 5.30 5.39 2.46
N CYS A 56 6.07 4.31 2.68
CA CYS A 56 6.53 3.92 4.00
C CYS A 56 7.37 5.03 4.64
N ASP A 57 8.28 5.65 3.88
CA ASP A 57 9.07 6.79 4.36
C ASP A 57 8.15 7.92 4.79
N GLY A 58 7.10 8.19 4.01
CA GLY A 58 6.11 9.21 4.35
C GLY A 58 5.34 8.90 5.64
N PHE A 59 5.09 7.64 5.91
CA PHE A 59 4.46 7.20 7.17
C PHE A 59 5.45 7.10 8.34
N GLY A 60 6.75 7.12 8.06
CA GLY A 60 7.77 6.94 9.09
C GLY A 60 7.92 5.49 9.54
N ILE A 61 7.67 4.53 8.67
CA ILE A 61 7.83 3.10 8.95
C ILE A 61 8.74 2.44 7.92
N THR A 62 9.19 1.22 8.21
CA THR A 62 9.98 0.42 7.27
C THR A 62 9.06 -0.41 6.36
N LEU A 63 9.61 -0.92 5.25
CA LEU A 63 8.89 -1.90 4.42
C LEU A 63 8.53 -3.15 5.22
N VAL A 64 9.43 -3.60 6.09
CA VAL A 64 9.16 -4.78 6.93
C VAL A 64 7.95 -4.51 7.83
N GLU A 65 7.90 -3.35 8.48
CA GLU A 65 6.77 -2.98 9.31
C GLU A 65 5.46 -2.88 8.50
N PHE A 66 5.56 -2.37 7.27
CA PHE A 66 4.40 -2.28 6.39
C PHE A 66 3.76 -3.66 6.17
N PHE A 67 4.59 -4.67 5.87
CA PHE A 67 4.12 -6.02 5.55
C PHE A 67 3.94 -6.93 6.75
N ASP A 68 4.27 -6.48 7.95
CA ASP A 68 4.20 -7.30 9.16
C ASP A 68 2.78 -7.30 9.76
N THR A 69 1.86 -7.94 9.04
CA THR A 69 0.47 -8.11 9.48
C THR A 69 0.00 -9.52 9.17
N GLU A 70 -1.05 -9.97 9.88
CA GLU A 70 -1.64 -11.29 9.64
C GLU A 70 -2.20 -11.39 8.22
N GLU A 71 -2.72 -10.32 7.66
CA GLU A 71 -3.26 -10.32 6.30
C GLU A 71 -2.19 -10.73 5.28
N PHE A 72 -0.98 -10.18 5.38
CA PHE A 72 0.11 -10.51 4.46
C PHE A 72 0.64 -11.92 4.66
N LYS A 73 0.44 -12.51 5.83
CA LYS A 73 0.85 -13.89 6.11
C LYS A 73 -0.12 -14.94 5.55
N ASN A 74 -1.33 -14.54 5.21
CA ASN A 74 -2.42 -15.43 4.84
C ASN A 74 -3.03 -15.10 3.47
N LEU A 75 -2.21 -14.60 2.54
CA LEU A 75 -2.69 -14.23 1.22
C LEU A 75 -2.97 -15.45 0.35
N GLU A 76 -3.92 -15.29 -0.57
CA GLU A 76 -4.16 -16.25 -1.64
C GLU A 76 -2.91 -16.35 -2.53
N LYS A 77 -2.74 -17.50 -3.17
CA LYS A 77 -1.68 -17.63 -4.18
C LYS A 77 -2.02 -16.79 -5.39
N GLU A 78 -1.03 -16.07 -5.90
CA GLU A 78 -1.19 -15.29 -7.14
C GLU A 78 -0.95 -16.14 -8.37
N ILE A 79 -0.37 -17.33 -8.19
CA ILE A 79 -0.08 -18.25 -9.30
C ILE A 79 -1.41 -18.77 -9.85
N LYS A 80 -1.59 -18.64 -11.17
CA LYS A 80 -2.76 -19.18 -11.87
C LYS A 80 -2.28 -20.29 -12.81
N TYR A 81 -3.02 -21.37 -12.86
CA TYR A 81 -2.71 -22.49 -13.74
C TYR A 81 -3.65 -22.48 -14.93
N PHE A 82 -3.11 -22.76 -16.09
CA PHE A 82 -3.91 -22.93 -17.29
C PHE A 82 -4.30 -24.42 -17.43
N ASN A 83 -5.53 -24.66 -17.76
CA ASN A 83 -6.05 -26.01 -17.99
C ASN A 83 -6.37 -26.21 -19.45
#